data_8ec5b9e718960d01b31dfd8626efe1d5
#
_entry.id   8ec5b9e718960d01b31dfd8626efe1d5
#
_cell.length_a   1.000
_cell.length_b   1.000
_cell.length_c   1.000
_cell.angle_alpha   90.00
_cell.angle_beta   90.00
_cell.angle_gamma   90.00
#
_symmetry.space_group_name_H-M   'P 1'
#
loop_
_entity.id
_entity.type
_entity.pdbx_description
1 polymer ?
#
loop_
_entity_poly.entity_id
_entity_poly.type
_entity_poly.pdbx_seq_one_letter_code
_entity_poly.pdbx_strand_id
1 'polypeptide(L)'
;MRTIPASELIINNDGSIFHLHLLPEQLADTVILVGDPGRVALVAEFFDTRECEVANREFKTVTGTYKGKRMTVLSTGIGIGNIDISVTELDALANVDFATRQEKAEKKRLTLVRLGTSGAIQPDIKVGEFVFSRTSVGFDGLLNYYKGRNDVCDLAIEKAFMEHVGWNELLPKPYFIDADKTLFEHFRDVTREGITIAAPGFYAPQGRWVRLEPQDARLNEKIESFDYHGRRITNFEMEGSALAGLAALMGHRAATICTIIAQRIAQNVDTDYKPFVRKMISTALDKLAVLE
;
A
#
# COMPACT_ATOMS: atom_id res chain seq x y z
N MET A 1 20.68 1.27 23.67
CA MET A 1 19.54 1.47 22.76
C MET A 1 18.82 2.76 23.13
N ARG A 2 18.22 3.46 22.16
CA ARG A 2 17.43 4.68 22.43
C ARG A 2 16.13 4.29 23.13
N THR A 3 15.77 4.97 24.22
CA THR A 3 14.42 4.90 24.80
C THR A 3 13.52 5.88 24.02
N ILE A 4 12.42 5.39 23.46
CA ILE A 4 11.49 6.18 22.64
C ILE A 4 10.62 7.03 23.58
N PRO A 5 10.62 8.39 23.45
CA PRO A 5 9.79 9.25 24.28
C PRO A 5 8.28 8.97 24.14
N ALA A 6 7.52 9.30 25.19
CA ALA A 6 6.06 9.11 25.19
C ALA A 6 5.34 9.92 24.09
N SER A 7 5.91 11.03 23.65
CA SER A 7 5.39 11.85 22.55
C SER A 7 5.64 11.27 21.17
N GLU A 8 6.55 10.30 21.03
CA GLU A 8 6.85 9.66 19.76
C GLU A 8 6.19 8.26 19.64
N LEU A 9 6.17 7.49 20.72
CA LEU A 9 5.42 6.25 20.81
C LEU A 9 4.28 6.44 21.82
N ILE A 10 3.10 6.78 21.34
CA ILE A 10 1.94 6.98 22.19
C ILE A 10 1.27 5.64 22.45
N ILE A 11 1.15 5.30 23.73
CA ILE A 11 0.49 4.07 24.21
C ILE A 11 -0.72 4.49 25.03
N ASN A 12 -1.88 3.92 24.75
CA ASN A 12 -3.13 4.16 25.47
C ASN A 12 -3.08 3.56 26.89
N ASN A 13 -4.00 3.95 27.77
CA ASN A 13 -4.07 3.47 29.14
C ASN A 13 -4.28 1.95 29.25
N ASP A 14 -4.87 1.32 28.22
CA ASP A 14 -5.08 -0.13 28.12
C ASP A 14 -3.87 -0.89 27.57
N GLY A 15 -2.77 -0.18 27.27
CA GLY A 15 -1.55 -0.75 26.70
C GLY A 15 -1.54 -0.84 25.16
N SER A 16 -2.62 -0.49 24.50
CA SER A 16 -2.70 -0.51 23.03
C SER A 16 -1.94 0.66 22.39
N ILE A 17 -1.51 0.48 21.13
CA ILE A 17 -0.91 1.57 20.35
C ILE A 17 -1.99 2.59 19.96
N PHE A 18 -1.61 3.84 19.74
CA PHE A 18 -2.52 4.99 19.77
C PHE A 18 -3.60 4.97 18.67
N HIS A 19 -3.22 4.87 17.39
CA HIS A 19 -4.19 4.96 16.31
C HIS A 19 -4.84 3.62 15.98
N LEU A 20 -4.07 2.55 15.85
CA LEU A 20 -4.58 1.23 15.53
C LEU A 20 -5.34 0.59 16.69
N HIS A 21 -5.10 1.04 17.90
CA HIS A 21 -5.71 0.54 19.14
C HIS A 21 -5.50 -0.98 19.36
N LEU A 22 -4.36 -1.48 18.86
CA LEU A 22 -3.97 -2.88 18.95
C LEU A 22 -2.95 -3.12 20.06
N LEU A 23 -3.01 -4.30 20.66
CA LEU A 23 -1.96 -4.85 21.52
C LEU A 23 -0.99 -5.68 20.65
N PRO A 24 0.31 -5.80 21.05
CA PRO A 24 1.31 -6.55 20.30
C PRO A 24 0.91 -7.99 19.98
N GLU A 25 0.27 -8.69 20.91
CA GLU A 25 -0.19 -10.07 20.75
C GLU A 25 -1.35 -10.24 19.77
N GLN A 26 -2.09 -9.18 19.48
CA GLN A 26 -3.19 -9.18 18.53
C GLN A 26 -2.73 -9.13 17.07
N LEU A 27 -1.46 -8.76 16.82
CA LEU A 27 -0.90 -8.67 15.47
C LEU A 27 -0.38 -10.02 14.97
N ALA A 28 -0.76 -10.42 13.75
CA ALA A 28 -0.14 -11.53 13.03
C ALA A 28 1.06 -11.05 12.19
N ASP A 29 1.98 -11.95 11.84
CA ASP A 29 3.15 -11.64 11.02
C ASP A 29 2.77 -11.37 9.53
N THR A 30 1.60 -11.86 9.08
CA THR A 30 1.01 -11.56 7.77
C THR A 30 -0.15 -10.59 7.95
N VAL A 31 -0.05 -9.40 7.35
CA VAL A 31 -1.04 -8.34 7.47
C VAL A 31 -1.60 -7.98 6.09
N ILE A 32 -2.90 -8.07 5.95
CA ILE A 32 -3.64 -7.64 4.77
C ILE A 32 -4.14 -6.22 5.01
N LEU A 33 -3.74 -5.29 4.15
CA LEU A 33 -4.14 -3.89 4.23
C LEU A 33 -5.21 -3.59 3.20
N VAL A 34 -6.27 -2.92 3.61
CA VAL A 34 -7.36 -2.46 2.74
C VAL A 34 -7.67 -0.99 3.01
N GLY A 35 -8.17 -0.25 2.01
CA GLY A 35 -8.51 1.16 2.22
C GLY A 35 -9.82 1.34 3.00
N ASP A 36 -10.83 0.56 2.65
CA ASP A 36 -12.20 0.67 3.15
C ASP A 36 -12.41 -0.21 4.40
N PRO A 37 -12.86 0.36 5.55
CA PRO A 37 -13.23 -0.43 6.73
C PRO A 37 -14.27 -1.52 6.47
N GLY A 38 -15.19 -1.30 5.51
CA GLY A 38 -16.16 -2.32 5.09
C GLY A 38 -15.51 -3.53 4.42
N ARG A 39 -14.35 -3.34 3.79
CA ARG A 39 -13.59 -4.45 3.17
C ARG A 39 -12.92 -5.37 4.19
N VAL A 40 -12.66 -4.90 5.40
CA VAL A 40 -12.18 -5.75 6.51
C VAL A 40 -13.17 -6.88 6.77
N ALA A 41 -14.47 -6.58 6.84
CA ALA A 41 -15.51 -7.59 7.02
C ALA A 41 -15.51 -8.61 5.86
N LEU A 42 -15.36 -8.15 4.61
CA LEU A 42 -15.29 -9.03 3.43
C LEU A 42 -14.10 -10.00 3.47
N VAL A 43 -12.94 -9.55 3.94
CA VAL A 43 -11.77 -10.44 4.13
C VAL A 43 -12.01 -11.40 5.28
N ALA A 44 -12.52 -10.91 6.40
CA ALA A 44 -12.78 -11.71 7.60
C ALA A 44 -13.91 -12.77 7.41
N GLU A 45 -14.76 -12.63 6.38
CA GLU A 45 -15.72 -13.68 5.99
C GLU A 45 -15.03 -15.00 5.56
N PHE A 46 -13.80 -14.91 5.05
CA PHE A 46 -13.02 -16.07 4.62
C PHE A 46 -12.25 -16.74 5.78
N PHE A 47 -12.10 -16.07 6.92
CA PHE A 47 -11.33 -16.61 8.03
C PHE A 47 -12.05 -17.80 8.69
N ASP A 48 -11.30 -18.86 8.98
CA ASP A 48 -11.79 -20.05 9.68
C ASP A 48 -12.13 -19.74 11.14
N THR A 49 -11.31 -18.86 11.76
CA THR A 49 -11.50 -18.37 13.14
C THR A 49 -11.28 -16.85 13.19
N ARG A 50 -11.86 -16.22 14.20
CA ARG A 50 -11.60 -14.80 14.53
C ARG A 50 -11.15 -14.73 15.97
N GLU A 51 -9.97 -14.15 16.22
CA GLU A 51 -9.36 -14.01 17.54
C GLU A 51 -9.71 -12.69 18.20
N CYS A 52 -9.66 -11.61 17.43
CA CYS A 52 -10.01 -10.29 17.90
C CYS A 52 -10.57 -9.42 16.76
N GLU A 53 -11.40 -8.45 17.15
CA GLU A 53 -11.87 -7.37 16.29
C GLU A 53 -11.74 -6.06 17.05
N VAL A 54 -11.03 -5.08 16.45
CA VAL A 54 -10.80 -3.75 17.02
C VAL A 54 -11.16 -2.70 15.99
N ALA A 55 -11.77 -1.61 16.42
CA ALA A 55 -12.06 -0.48 15.56
C ALA A 55 -11.79 0.84 16.29
N ASN A 56 -11.02 1.71 15.67
CA ASN A 56 -10.77 3.05 16.12
C ASN A 56 -10.60 3.98 14.92
N ARG A 57 -11.41 5.03 14.82
CA ARG A 57 -11.46 5.91 13.66
C ARG A 57 -11.70 5.12 12.36
N GLU A 58 -10.88 5.35 11.32
CA GLU A 58 -10.87 4.61 10.05
C GLU A 58 -10.14 3.26 10.12
N PHE A 59 -9.42 2.99 11.21
CA PHE A 59 -8.67 1.76 11.42
C PHE A 59 -9.58 0.68 12.03
N LYS A 60 -9.94 -0.29 11.23
CA LYS A 60 -10.65 -1.48 11.66
C LYS A 60 -9.74 -2.69 11.44
N THR A 61 -9.63 -3.55 12.44
CA THR A 61 -8.74 -4.73 12.42
C THR A 61 -9.52 -5.97 12.81
N VAL A 62 -9.27 -7.05 12.10
CA VAL A 62 -9.66 -8.41 12.50
C VAL A 62 -8.44 -9.31 12.37
N THR A 63 -8.11 -10.02 13.43
CA THR A 63 -7.10 -11.09 13.41
C THR A 63 -7.77 -12.45 13.56
N GLY A 64 -7.31 -13.43 12.80
CA GLY A 64 -7.86 -14.78 12.80
C GLY A 64 -6.98 -15.73 11.98
N THR A 65 -7.54 -16.88 11.61
CA THR A 65 -6.84 -17.90 10.80
C THR A 65 -7.53 -18.12 9.48
N TYR A 66 -6.77 -18.39 8.45
CA TYR A 66 -7.22 -18.86 7.14
C TYR A 66 -6.36 -20.05 6.70
N LYS A 67 -6.99 -21.22 6.50
CA LYS A 67 -6.28 -22.47 6.16
C LYS A 67 -5.11 -22.76 7.13
N GLY A 68 -5.36 -22.50 8.42
CA GLY A 68 -4.39 -22.71 9.49
C GLY A 68 -3.32 -21.63 9.65
N LYS A 69 -3.23 -20.64 8.75
CA LYS A 69 -2.30 -19.52 8.87
C LYS A 69 -2.95 -18.34 9.58
N ARG A 70 -2.28 -17.84 10.61
CA ARG A 70 -2.71 -16.63 11.34
C ARG A 70 -2.47 -15.40 10.49
N MET A 71 -3.49 -14.55 10.31
CA MET A 71 -3.46 -13.34 9.51
C MET A 71 -4.20 -12.21 10.22
N THR A 72 -3.76 -11.00 10.01
CA THR A 72 -4.46 -9.78 10.40
C THR A 72 -4.96 -9.06 9.14
N VAL A 73 -6.22 -8.63 9.12
CA VAL A 73 -6.70 -7.66 8.13
C VAL A 73 -6.96 -6.34 8.81
N LEU A 74 -6.46 -5.25 8.21
CA LEU A 74 -6.52 -3.89 8.75
C LEU A 74 -6.97 -2.91 7.65
N SER A 75 -7.95 -2.05 7.95
CA SER A 75 -8.24 -0.88 7.10
C SER A 75 -7.31 0.27 7.44
N THR A 76 -6.84 0.96 6.41
CA THR A 76 -5.97 2.13 6.55
C THR A 76 -6.70 3.44 6.30
N GLY A 77 -7.95 3.41 5.79
CA GLY A 77 -8.54 4.58 5.17
C GLY A 77 -7.88 4.89 3.83
N ILE A 78 -7.97 6.13 3.38
CA ILE A 78 -7.46 6.61 2.09
C ILE A 78 -6.24 7.50 2.32
N GLY A 79 -5.20 7.26 1.53
CA GLY A 79 -4.08 8.18 1.36
C GLY A 79 -2.84 7.88 2.20
N ILE A 80 -1.78 8.56 1.83
CA ILE A 80 -0.41 8.32 2.26
C ILE A 80 -0.20 8.57 3.77
N GLY A 81 -0.83 9.61 4.34
CA GLY A 81 -0.68 9.92 5.77
C GLY A 81 -1.16 8.79 6.67
N ASN A 82 -2.23 8.09 6.27
CA ASN A 82 -2.71 6.93 7.01
C ASN A 82 -1.79 5.71 6.87
N ILE A 83 -1.09 5.59 5.75
CA ILE A 83 -0.07 4.55 5.56
C ILE A 83 1.15 4.81 6.45
N ASP A 84 1.57 6.06 6.58
CA ASP A 84 2.64 6.45 7.51
C ASP A 84 2.31 6.01 8.94
N ILE A 85 1.11 6.33 9.41
CA ILE A 85 0.61 5.91 10.73
C ILE A 85 0.58 4.37 10.83
N SER A 86 -0.08 3.71 9.88
CA SER A 86 -0.35 2.28 9.95
C SER A 86 0.94 1.46 9.94
N VAL A 87 1.86 1.74 9.01
CA VAL A 87 3.10 0.96 8.88
C VAL A 87 4.03 1.20 10.07
N THR A 88 4.13 2.45 10.55
CA THR A 88 4.94 2.78 11.72
C THR A 88 4.40 2.12 12.99
N GLU A 89 3.07 2.13 13.19
CA GLU A 89 2.47 1.48 14.36
C GLU A 89 2.50 -0.05 14.28
N LEU A 90 2.36 -0.65 13.08
CA LEU A 90 2.54 -2.09 12.88
C LEU A 90 3.97 -2.53 13.17
N ASP A 91 4.97 -1.75 12.71
CA ASP A 91 6.38 -2.01 13.07
C ASP A 91 6.60 -1.89 14.57
N ALA A 92 6.06 -0.86 15.21
CA ALA A 92 6.19 -0.67 16.65
C ALA A 92 5.59 -1.84 17.46
N LEU A 93 4.40 -2.33 17.07
CA LEU A 93 3.78 -3.52 17.68
C LEU A 93 4.67 -4.77 17.54
N ALA A 94 5.32 -4.94 16.40
CA ALA A 94 6.18 -6.08 16.14
C ALA A 94 7.54 -5.96 16.82
N ASN A 95 8.16 -4.77 16.80
CA ASN A 95 9.59 -4.56 16.98
C ASN A 95 9.99 -3.66 18.17
N VAL A 96 9.01 -3.11 18.90
CA VAL A 96 9.27 -2.33 20.12
C VAL A 96 8.69 -3.05 21.34
N ASP A 97 9.46 -3.06 22.43
CA ASP A 97 8.97 -3.46 23.74
C ASP A 97 8.30 -2.24 24.38
N PHE A 98 6.99 -2.32 24.60
CA PHE A 98 6.19 -1.20 25.11
C PHE A 98 6.47 -0.87 26.58
N ALA A 99 6.91 -1.86 27.37
CA ALA A 99 7.25 -1.65 28.77
C ALA A 99 8.57 -0.87 28.93
N THR A 100 9.59 -1.23 28.14
CA THR A 100 10.89 -0.56 28.17
C THR A 100 10.98 0.61 27.20
N ARG A 101 10.06 0.70 26.26
CA ARG A 101 10.04 1.67 25.15
C ARG A 101 11.31 1.64 24.32
N GLN A 102 11.86 0.45 24.12
CA GLN A 102 13.09 0.23 23.36
C GLN A 102 12.83 -0.75 22.23
N GLU A 103 13.60 -0.63 21.18
CA GLU A 103 13.58 -1.61 20.11
C GLU A 103 13.99 -2.98 20.62
N LYS A 104 13.25 -4.03 20.22
CA LYS A 104 13.63 -5.43 20.49
C LYS A 104 14.97 -5.76 19.82
N ALA A 105 15.79 -6.58 20.44
CA ALA A 105 17.07 -7.02 19.86
C ALA A 105 16.86 -7.84 18.58
N GLU A 106 15.90 -8.76 18.62
CA GLU A 106 15.48 -9.53 17.46
C GLU A 106 14.28 -8.87 16.79
N LYS A 107 14.43 -8.52 15.50
CA LYS A 107 13.40 -7.86 14.73
C LYS A 107 12.53 -8.89 14.01
N LYS A 108 11.24 -8.76 14.15
CA LYS A 108 10.27 -9.47 13.31
C LYS A 108 10.14 -8.81 11.94
N ARG A 109 10.11 -9.61 10.92
CA ARG A 109 9.83 -9.18 9.55
C ARG A 109 8.37 -9.44 9.21
N LEU A 110 7.56 -8.39 9.14
CA LEU A 110 6.17 -8.50 8.72
C LEU A 110 6.05 -8.70 7.21
N THR A 111 4.97 -9.36 6.80
CA THR A 111 4.52 -9.44 5.40
C THR A 111 3.25 -8.61 5.24
N LEU A 112 3.36 -7.48 4.55
CA LEU A 112 2.32 -6.47 4.39
C LEU A 112 1.78 -6.53 2.94
N VAL A 113 0.54 -6.99 2.75
CA VAL A 113 -0.05 -7.09 1.41
C VAL A 113 -1.31 -6.23 1.32
N ARG A 114 -1.23 -5.16 0.52
CA ARG A 114 -2.36 -4.28 0.28
C ARG A 114 -3.23 -4.81 -0.86
N LEU A 115 -4.53 -4.93 -0.60
CA LEU A 115 -5.55 -5.30 -1.58
C LEU A 115 -6.42 -4.09 -1.88
N GLY A 116 -6.15 -3.45 -3.01
CA GLY A 116 -6.75 -2.17 -3.40
C GLY A 116 -7.59 -2.22 -4.66
N THR A 117 -8.06 -1.04 -5.05
CA THR A 117 -8.69 -0.77 -6.34
C THR A 117 -7.93 0.34 -7.06
N SER A 118 -7.89 0.32 -8.37
CA SER A 118 -7.15 1.32 -9.15
C SER A 118 -7.77 1.60 -10.52
N GLY A 119 -7.33 2.68 -11.16
CA GLY A 119 -7.71 3.03 -12.52
C GLY A 119 -6.54 2.81 -13.49
N ALA A 120 -6.75 2.01 -14.53
CA ALA A 120 -5.76 1.76 -15.56
C ALA A 120 -5.54 3.01 -16.43
N ILE A 121 -4.28 3.24 -16.84
CA ILE A 121 -3.89 4.28 -17.78
C ILE A 121 -3.45 3.71 -19.14
N GLN A 122 -3.19 2.42 -19.23
CA GLN A 122 -2.83 1.76 -20.48
C GLN A 122 -4.06 1.10 -21.11
N PRO A 123 -4.28 1.23 -22.44
CA PRO A 123 -5.49 0.73 -23.12
C PRO A 123 -5.62 -0.79 -23.12
N ASP A 124 -4.51 -1.51 -22.99
CA ASP A 124 -4.44 -2.96 -22.98
C ASP A 124 -4.74 -3.59 -21.61
N ILE A 125 -4.97 -2.80 -20.56
CA ILE A 125 -5.33 -3.26 -19.23
C ILE A 125 -6.84 -3.14 -19.02
N LYS A 126 -7.50 -4.28 -18.76
CA LYS A 126 -8.96 -4.35 -18.68
C LYS A 126 -9.49 -4.22 -17.27
N VAL A 127 -10.72 -3.73 -17.14
CA VAL A 127 -11.48 -3.79 -15.87
C VAL A 127 -11.60 -5.25 -15.42
N GLY A 128 -11.38 -5.48 -14.12
CA GLY A 128 -11.36 -6.80 -13.50
C GLY A 128 -9.99 -7.48 -13.48
N GLU A 129 -8.99 -7.00 -14.22
CA GLU A 129 -7.60 -7.51 -14.07
C GLU A 129 -7.01 -7.15 -12.71
N PHE A 130 -6.10 -8.00 -12.21
CA PHE A 130 -5.33 -7.76 -11.01
C PHE A 130 -3.94 -7.30 -11.41
N VAL A 131 -3.57 -6.08 -11.00
CA VAL A 131 -2.23 -5.52 -11.21
C VAL A 131 -1.45 -5.60 -9.93
N PHE A 132 -0.28 -6.24 -9.99
CA PHE A 132 0.73 -6.21 -8.94
C PHE A 132 1.64 -5.01 -9.20
N SER A 133 1.73 -4.10 -8.24
CA SER A 133 2.61 -2.94 -8.28
C SER A 133 4.07 -3.39 -8.09
N ARG A 134 4.68 -3.92 -9.17
CA ARG A 134 6.10 -4.33 -9.15
C ARG A 134 6.99 -3.16 -8.74
N THR A 135 6.64 -1.97 -9.23
CA THR A 135 7.22 -0.71 -8.80
C THR A 135 6.10 0.26 -8.48
N SER A 136 6.17 0.89 -7.32
CA SER A 136 5.27 1.98 -6.93
C SER A 136 5.95 3.33 -7.11
N VAL A 137 5.19 4.33 -7.58
CA VAL A 137 5.68 5.69 -7.77
C VAL A 137 4.96 6.61 -6.81
N GLY A 138 5.67 7.25 -5.90
CA GLY A 138 5.08 8.22 -4.97
C GLY A 138 5.12 9.63 -5.54
N PHE A 139 3.94 10.23 -5.77
CA PHE A 139 3.79 11.65 -6.07
C PHE A 139 3.62 12.51 -4.81
N ASP A 140 3.54 11.86 -3.68
CA ASP A 140 3.25 12.44 -2.36
C ASP A 140 4.48 13.05 -1.68
N GLY A 141 5.67 12.55 -1.99
CA GLY A 141 6.92 12.99 -1.39
C GLY A 141 7.16 12.49 0.04
N LEU A 142 6.31 11.64 0.63
CA LEU A 142 6.44 11.20 2.02
C LEU A 142 7.83 10.61 2.31
N LEU A 143 8.31 9.73 1.44
CA LEU A 143 9.56 9.02 1.68
C LEU A 143 10.78 9.98 1.72
N ASN A 144 10.67 11.17 1.15
CA ASN A 144 11.73 12.19 1.18
C ASN A 144 11.98 12.75 2.60
N TYR A 145 11.07 12.54 3.55
CA TYR A 145 11.27 12.89 4.97
C TYR A 145 12.08 11.85 5.74
N TYR A 146 12.29 10.64 5.19
CA TYR A 146 12.94 9.53 5.87
C TYR A 146 14.39 9.34 5.44
N LYS A 147 15.28 9.12 6.44
CA LYS A 147 16.69 8.77 6.19
C LYS A 147 16.76 7.40 5.50
N GLY A 148 17.70 7.27 4.55
CA GLY A 148 17.88 6.01 3.81
C GLY A 148 17.00 5.88 2.56
N ARG A 149 16.18 6.91 2.26
CA ARG A 149 15.31 6.91 1.08
C ARG A 149 16.04 6.49 -0.21
N ASN A 150 17.24 7.01 -0.45
CA ASN A 150 18.00 6.72 -1.66
C ASN A 150 18.56 5.29 -1.71
N ASP A 151 18.63 4.60 -0.57
CA ASP A 151 19.13 3.22 -0.50
C ASP A 151 18.08 2.21 -0.99
N VAL A 152 16.81 2.62 -1.01
CA VAL A 152 15.67 1.77 -1.37
C VAL A 152 14.98 2.20 -2.67
N CYS A 153 15.26 3.40 -3.19
CA CYS A 153 14.63 3.95 -4.41
C CYS A 153 15.50 3.78 -5.64
N ASP A 154 14.86 3.58 -6.80
CA ASP A 154 15.52 3.57 -8.10
C ASP A 154 15.67 5.01 -8.63
N LEU A 155 16.86 5.59 -8.38
CA LEU A 155 17.17 6.97 -8.75
C LEU A 155 17.28 7.18 -10.27
N ALA A 156 17.57 6.11 -11.03
CA ALA A 156 17.73 6.21 -12.49
C ALA A 156 16.38 6.39 -13.18
N ILE A 157 15.38 5.56 -12.81
CA ILE A 157 14.02 5.71 -13.36
C ILE A 157 13.35 7.01 -12.87
N GLU A 158 13.63 7.47 -11.63
CA GLU A 158 13.15 8.78 -11.14
C GLU A 158 13.59 9.91 -12.06
N LYS A 159 14.90 9.95 -12.37
CA LYS A 159 15.46 10.97 -13.24
C LYS A 159 14.84 10.90 -14.63
N ALA A 160 14.80 9.71 -15.24
CA ALA A 160 14.23 9.52 -16.56
C ALA A 160 12.74 9.92 -16.62
N PHE A 161 11.96 9.59 -15.59
CA PHE A 161 10.56 9.96 -15.51
C PHE A 161 10.37 11.48 -15.42
N MET A 162 11.10 12.16 -14.53
CA MET A 162 11.01 13.61 -14.36
C MET A 162 11.39 14.36 -15.65
N GLU A 163 12.43 13.90 -16.35
CA GLU A 163 12.85 14.47 -17.63
C GLU A 163 11.77 14.26 -18.71
N HIS A 164 11.20 13.05 -18.80
CA HIS A 164 10.19 12.71 -19.79
C HIS A 164 8.90 13.51 -19.64
N VAL A 165 8.38 13.63 -18.41
CA VAL A 165 7.11 14.33 -18.17
C VAL A 165 7.28 15.86 -18.05
N GLY A 166 8.52 16.36 -17.92
CA GLY A 166 8.79 17.74 -17.58
C GLY A 166 8.24 18.07 -16.18
N TRP A 167 8.74 17.36 -15.16
CA TRP A 167 8.20 17.44 -13.80
C TRP A 167 8.21 18.88 -13.26
N ASN A 168 7.05 19.33 -12.77
CA ASN A 168 6.88 20.69 -12.26
C ASN A 168 7.56 20.84 -10.88
N GLU A 169 8.38 21.87 -10.73
CA GLU A 169 9.12 22.17 -9.49
C GLU A 169 8.22 22.49 -8.28
N LEU A 170 6.96 22.87 -8.51
CA LEU A 170 5.98 23.05 -7.42
C LEU A 170 5.54 21.73 -6.78
N LEU A 171 5.78 20.60 -7.44
CA LEU A 171 5.38 19.28 -6.95
C LEU A 171 6.51 18.64 -6.14
N PRO A 172 6.20 17.81 -5.14
CA PRO A 172 7.21 17.01 -4.46
C PRO A 172 7.99 16.16 -5.46
N LYS A 173 9.29 15.97 -5.23
CA LYS A 173 10.09 15.07 -6.06
C LYS A 173 9.49 13.65 -5.97
N PRO A 174 9.16 13.00 -7.11
CA PRO A 174 8.64 11.65 -7.10
C PRO A 174 9.72 10.66 -6.67
N TYR A 175 9.28 9.49 -6.17
CA TYR A 175 10.18 8.39 -5.83
C TYR A 175 9.65 7.07 -6.40
N PHE A 176 10.55 6.21 -6.82
CA PHE A 176 10.25 4.89 -7.40
C PHE A 176 10.81 3.82 -6.50
N ILE A 177 9.97 2.89 -6.08
CA ILE A 177 10.31 1.84 -5.13
C ILE A 177 9.75 0.50 -5.58
N ASP A 178 10.60 -0.53 -5.62
CA ASP A 178 10.18 -1.88 -5.97
C ASP A 178 9.51 -2.58 -4.77
N ALA A 179 8.50 -3.38 -5.06
CA ALA A 179 7.90 -4.30 -4.11
C ALA A 179 8.88 -5.42 -3.72
N ASP A 180 8.59 -6.12 -2.61
CA ASP A 180 9.37 -7.29 -2.22
C ASP A 180 9.40 -8.34 -3.34
N LYS A 181 10.61 -8.80 -3.69
CA LYS A 181 10.82 -9.74 -4.79
C LYS A 181 10.18 -11.09 -4.53
N THR A 182 10.19 -11.57 -3.28
CA THR A 182 9.57 -12.85 -2.92
C THR A 182 8.07 -12.80 -3.14
N LEU A 183 7.43 -11.70 -2.73
CA LEU A 183 6.00 -11.50 -2.96
C LEU A 183 5.67 -11.38 -4.44
N PHE A 184 6.50 -10.65 -5.22
CA PHE A 184 6.28 -10.57 -6.67
C PHE A 184 6.31 -11.95 -7.33
N GLU A 185 7.35 -12.76 -7.09
CA GLU A 185 7.46 -14.10 -7.66
C GLU A 185 6.31 -15.01 -7.21
N HIS A 186 5.84 -14.82 -5.97
CA HIS A 186 4.75 -15.62 -5.41
C HIS A 186 3.38 -15.31 -6.05
N PHE A 187 3.15 -14.07 -6.48
CA PHE A 187 1.87 -13.63 -7.07
C PHE A 187 1.86 -13.51 -8.59
N ARG A 188 3.01 -13.70 -9.27
CA ARG A 188 3.18 -13.44 -10.71
C ARG A 188 2.27 -14.24 -11.64
N ASP A 189 1.82 -15.43 -11.21
CA ASP A 189 0.96 -16.33 -11.99
C ASP A 189 -0.53 -15.92 -11.96
N VAL A 190 -0.92 -15.05 -11.02
CA VAL A 190 -2.30 -14.60 -10.82
C VAL A 190 -2.48 -13.10 -11.00
N THR A 191 -1.41 -12.37 -11.28
CA THR A 191 -1.43 -10.91 -11.42
C THR A 191 -0.66 -10.47 -12.66
N ARG A 192 -1.01 -9.28 -13.17
CA ARG A 192 -0.22 -8.57 -14.17
C ARG A 192 0.79 -7.67 -13.47
N GLU A 193 2.03 -7.70 -13.90
CA GLU A 193 3.07 -6.77 -13.46
C GLU A 193 2.78 -5.34 -13.94
N GLY A 194 3.02 -4.34 -13.05
CA GLY A 194 2.84 -2.95 -13.40
C GLY A 194 3.71 -1.98 -12.61
N ILE A 195 3.84 -0.77 -13.15
CA ILE A 195 4.30 0.41 -12.41
C ILE A 195 3.06 1.21 -12.02
N THR A 196 2.82 1.34 -10.71
CA THR A 196 1.61 1.97 -10.16
C THR A 196 1.95 3.32 -9.53
N ILE A 197 1.25 4.37 -9.91
CA ILE A 197 1.37 5.68 -9.25
C ILE A 197 0.46 5.74 -8.03
N ALA A 198 1.04 6.07 -6.87
CA ALA A 198 0.33 6.48 -5.67
C ALA A 198 0.26 8.01 -5.66
N ALA A 199 -0.93 8.54 -5.92
CA ALA A 199 -1.17 9.97 -6.00
C ALA A 199 -1.66 10.53 -4.65
N PRO A 200 -1.25 11.75 -4.24
CA PRO A 200 -1.67 12.35 -2.97
C PRO A 200 -3.14 12.81 -2.96
N GLY A 201 -3.84 12.70 -4.07
CA GLY A 201 -5.24 13.08 -4.21
C GLY A 201 -5.93 12.36 -5.36
N PHE A 202 -7.25 12.28 -5.28
CA PHE A 202 -8.06 11.55 -6.27
C PHE A 202 -8.34 12.37 -7.54
N TYR A 203 -8.44 13.69 -7.43
CA TYR A 203 -8.83 14.57 -8.55
C TYR A 203 -7.62 15.05 -9.36
N ALA A 204 -7.19 16.29 -9.18
CA ALA A 204 -6.12 16.89 -9.97
C ALA A 204 -4.80 16.12 -9.95
N PRO A 205 -4.33 15.53 -8.82
CA PRO A 205 -3.12 14.71 -8.80
C PRO A 205 -3.17 13.46 -9.67
N GLN A 206 -4.38 13.03 -10.03
CA GLN A 206 -4.62 11.95 -10.99
C GLN A 206 -5.16 12.47 -12.34
N GLY A 207 -5.08 13.77 -12.62
CA GLY A 207 -5.54 14.40 -13.85
C GLY A 207 -7.06 14.43 -14.03
N ARG A 208 -7.84 14.38 -12.93
CA ARG A 208 -9.30 14.57 -12.99
C ARG A 208 -9.64 16.04 -12.85
N TRP A 209 -10.43 16.53 -13.76
CA TRP A 209 -10.88 17.90 -13.81
C TRP A 209 -12.40 17.97 -13.63
N VAL A 210 -12.87 18.47 -12.49
CA VAL A 210 -14.29 18.71 -12.26
C VAL A 210 -14.60 20.20 -12.42
N ARG A 211 -14.02 21.06 -11.59
CA ARG A 211 -14.15 22.51 -11.65
C ARG A 211 -12.80 23.23 -11.56
N LEU A 212 -11.91 22.75 -10.69
CA LEU A 212 -10.55 23.27 -10.59
C LEU A 212 -9.67 22.54 -11.61
N GLU A 213 -9.05 23.32 -12.48
CA GLU A 213 -8.14 22.81 -13.51
C GLU A 213 -6.86 22.27 -12.89
N PRO A 214 -6.36 21.10 -13.32
CA PRO A 214 -5.03 20.64 -12.95
C PRO A 214 -3.95 21.61 -13.44
N GLN A 215 -2.84 21.72 -12.68
CA GLN A 215 -1.69 22.57 -13.05
C GLN A 215 -1.10 22.17 -14.41
N ASP A 216 -1.08 20.87 -14.74
CA ASP A 216 -0.75 20.35 -16.08
C ASP A 216 -1.87 19.41 -16.52
N ALA A 217 -2.76 19.91 -17.38
CA ALA A 217 -3.87 19.14 -17.91
C ALA A 217 -3.43 17.96 -18.82
N ARG A 218 -2.17 18.01 -19.32
CA ARG A 218 -1.60 16.98 -20.19
C ARG A 218 -0.67 16.01 -19.47
N LEU A 219 -0.56 16.09 -18.14
CA LEU A 219 0.35 15.23 -17.38
C LEU A 219 0.05 13.73 -17.61
N ASN A 220 -1.22 13.34 -17.69
CA ASN A 220 -1.60 11.94 -17.92
C ASN A 220 -1.16 11.42 -19.30
N GLU A 221 -1.18 12.25 -20.34
CA GLU A 221 -0.70 11.87 -21.68
C GLU A 221 0.82 11.59 -21.65
N LYS A 222 1.56 12.42 -20.93
CA LYS A 222 3.01 12.25 -20.74
C LYS A 222 3.31 11.00 -19.90
N ILE A 223 2.53 10.75 -18.85
CA ILE A 223 2.66 9.55 -17.99
C ILE A 223 2.36 8.27 -18.80
N GLU A 224 1.30 8.28 -19.63
CA GLU A 224 0.92 7.14 -20.48
C GLU A 224 2.03 6.78 -21.47
N SER A 225 2.68 7.79 -22.05
CA SER A 225 3.76 7.62 -23.03
C SER A 225 5.12 7.28 -22.42
N PHE A 226 5.26 7.30 -21.08
CA PHE A 226 6.51 6.96 -20.43
C PHE A 226 6.82 5.48 -20.57
N ASP A 227 7.99 5.19 -21.13
CA ASP A 227 8.58 3.85 -21.22
C ASP A 227 10.03 3.88 -20.76
N TYR A 228 10.34 3.03 -19.78
CA TYR A 228 11.70 2.87 -19.30
C TYR A 228 12.12 1.41 -19.48
N HIS A 229 12.81 1.14 -20.61
CA HIS A 229 13.24 -0.21 -20.98
C HIS A 229 12.10 -1.23 -21.03
N GLY A 230 10.97 -0.86 -21.63
CA GLY A 230 9.77 -1.69 -21.71
C GLY A 230 8.87 -1.67 -20.47
N ARG A 231 9.25 -0.91 -19.44
CA ARG A 231 8.46 -0.73 -18.22
C ARG A 231 7.60 0.53 -18.32
N ARG A 232 6.29 0.37 -18.31
CA ARG A 232 5.31 1.46 -18.47
C ARG A 232 4.51 1.68 -17.20
N ILE A 233 4.08 2.93 -16.98
CA ILE A 233 3.08 3.23 -15.95
C ILE A 233 1.76 2.56 -16.33
N THR A 234 1.18 1.80 -15.42
CA THR A 234 0.00 0.97 -15.68
C THR A 234 -1.29 1.53 -15.10
N ASN A 235 -1.23 2.07 -13.88
CA ASN A 235 -2.43 2.45 -13.15
C ASN A 235 -2.14 3.46 -12.03
N PHE A 236 -3.22 4.05 -11.49
CA PHE A 236 -3.20 4.96 -10.36
C PHE A 236 -3.94 4.38 -9.16
N GLU A 237 -3.35 4.52 -7.98
CA GLU A 237 -3.97 4.37 -6.66
C GLU A 237 -3.44 5.45 -5.70
N MET A 238 -3.49 5.29 -4.38
CA MET A 238 -3.20 6.38 -3.44
C MET A 238 -2.33 6.00 -2.23
N GLU A 239 -1.79 4.78 -2.13
CA GLU A 239 -1.13 4.30 -0.89
C GLU A 239 0.14 3.45 -1.13
N GLY A 240 0.25 2.78 -2.26
CA GLY A 240 1.25 1.72 -2.49
C GLY A 240 2.71 2.16 -2.39
N SER A 241 3.02 3.40 -2.75
CA SER A 241 4.39 3.93 -2.69
C SER A 241 4.90 4.07 -1.25
N ALA A 242 4.08 4.64 -0.37
CA ALA A 242 4.43 4.78 1.05
C ALA A 242 4.56 3.41 1.72
N LEU A 243 3.63 2.49 1.42
CA LEU A 243 3.69 1.13 1.93
C LEU A 243 4.99 0.44 1.53
N ALA A 244 5.33 0.43 0.24
CA ALA A 244 6.55 -0.20 -0.25
C ALA A 244 7.82 0.46 0.34
N GLY A 245 7.85 1.79 0.37
CA GLY A 245 8.99 2.56 0.85
C GLY A 245 9.25 2.40 2.35
N LEU A 246 8.24 2.60 3.18
CA LEU A 246 8.37 2.46 4.63
C LEU A 246 8.69 1.01 5.03
N ALA A 247 8.02 0.02 4.40
CA ALA A 247 8.31 -1.38 4.64
C ALA A 247 9.76 -1.74 4.30
N ALA A 248 10.28 -1.26 3.16
CA ALA A 248 11.67 -1.49 2.77
C ALA A 248 12.66 -0.87 3.77
N LEU A 249 12.43 0.38 4.21
CA LEU A 249 13.26 1.05 5.20
C LEU A 249 13.25 0.35 6.57
N MET A 250 12.12 -0.25 6.96
CA MET A 250 11.96 -0.98 8.22
C MET A 250 12.34 -2.46 8.12
N GLY A 251 12.66 -2.97 6.92
CA GLY A 251 13.06 -4.36 6.70
C GLY A 251 11.89 -5.35 6.58
N HIS A 252 10.67 -4.87 6.33
CA HIS A 252 9.49 -5.69 6.09
C HIS A 252 9.36 -6.09 4.61
N ARG A 253 8.54 -7.11 4.32
CA ARG A 253 8.08 -7.43 2.96
C ARG A 253 6.80 -6.67 2.69
N ALA A 254 6.68 -6.00 1.53
CA ALA A 254 5.45 -5.34 1.14
C ALA A 254 5.11 -5.54 -0.33
N ALA A 255 3.81 -5.60 -0.62
CA ALA A 255 3.24 -5.62 -1.95
C ALA A 255 1.89 -4.90 -1.99
N THR A 256 1.58 -4.32 -3.14
CA THR A 256 0.24 -3.79 -3.46
C THR A 256 -0.30 -4.53 -4.66
N ILE A 257 -1.52 -5.07 -4.53
CA ILE A 257 -2.29 -5.70 -5.60
C ILE A 257 -3.60 -4.94 -5.71
N CYS A 258 -3.89 -4.43 -6.91
CA CYS A 258 -5.14 -3.71 -7.16
C CYS A 258 -5.96 -4.40 -8.23
N THR A 259 -7.28 -4.54 -8.01
CA THR A 259 -8.18 -4.79 -9.13
C THR A 259 -8.45 -3.51 -9.89
N ILE A 260 -8.43 -3.59 -11.21
CA ILE A 260 -8.77 -2.46 -12.09
C ILE A 260 -10.30 -2.29 -12.09
N ILE A 261 -10.77 -1.11 -11.68
CA ILE A 261 -12.20 -0.76 -11.64
C ILE A 261 -12.58 0.33 -12.64
N ALA A 262 -11.59 0.97 -13.25
CA ALA A 262 -11.79 2.03 -14.23
C ALA A 262 -10.69 1.97 -15.30
N GLN A 263 -11.09 2.20 -16.55
CA GLN A 263 -10.18 2.40 -17.68
C GLN A 263 -10.22 3.89 -18.07
N ARG A 264 -9.15 4.61 -17.76
CA ARG A 264 -9.15 6.09 -17.81
C ARG A 264 -9.16 6.65 -19.23
N ILE A 265 -8.51 5.96 -20.18
CA ILE A 265 -8.47 6.38 -21.58
C ILE A 265 -9.82 6.17 -22.24
N ALA A 266 -10.44 5.01 -22.01
CA ALA A 266 -11.77 4.70 -22.54
C ALA A 266 -12.91 5.42 -21.79
N GLN A 267 -12.59 6.20 -20.75
CA GLN A 267 -13.55 6.89 -19.86
C GLN A 267 -14.63 5.96 -19.30
N ASN A 268 -14.30 4.68 -19.12
CA ASN A 268 -15.21 3.66 -18.63
C ASN A 268 -14.96 3.39 -17.15
N VAL A 269 -16.03 3.38 -16.35
CA VAL A 269 -16.01 3.08 -14.92
C VAL A 269 -17.04 1.99 -14.66
N ASP A 270 -16.59 0.89 -14.05
CA ASP A 270 -17.51 -0.12 -13.54
C ASP A 270 -17.85 0.22 -12.08
N THR A 271 -19.09 0.53 -11.82
CA THR A 271 -19.60 0.82 -10.47
C THR A 271 -19.93 -0.44 -9.69
N ASP A 272 -20.09 -1.59 -10.35
CA ASP A 272 -20.29 -2.90 -9.71
C ASP A 272 -19.00 -3.74 -9.67
N TYR A 273 -17.95 -3.18 -9.12
CA TYR A 273 -16.63 -3.81 -9.01
C TYR A 273 -16.52 -4.80 -7.83
N LYS A 274 -17.55 -4.94 -6.99
CA LYS A 274 -17.52 -5.82 -5.80
C LYS A 274 -17.16 -7.28 -6.10
N PRO A 275 -17.67 -7.92 -7.18
CA PRO A 275 -17.29 -9.29 -7.53
C PRO A 275 -15.79 -9.45 -7.80
N PHE A 276 -15.18 -8.47 -8.48
CA PHE A 276 -13.73 -8.50 -8.76
C PHE A 276 -12.90 -8.35 -7.48
N VAL A 277 -13.32 -7.46 -6.56
CA VAL A 277 -12.67 -7.30 -5.26
C VAL A 277 -12.76 -8.60 -4.46
N ARG A 278 -13.93 -9.26 -4.42
CA ARG A 278 -14.09 -10.54 -3.71
C ARG A 278 -13.20 -11.64 -4.29
N LYS A 279 -13.09 -11.72 -5.62
CA LYS A 279 -12.18 -12.66 -6.30
C LYS A 279 -10.72 -12.35 -5.99
N MET A 280 -10.30 -11.08 -5.99
CA MET A 280 -8.94 -10.68 -5.61
C MET A 280 -8.63 -11.11 -4.17
N ILE A 281 -9.55 -10.87 -3.22
CA ILE A 281 -9.40 -11.26 -1.82
C ILE A 281 -9.19 -12.76 -1.69
N SER A 282 -10.08 -13.60 -2.26
CA SER A 282 -9.95 -15.07 -2.17
C SER A 282 -8.65 -15.56 -2.79
N THR A 283 -8.27 -15.04 -3.97
CA THR A 283 -7.00 -15.38 -4.63
C THR A 283 -5.79 -15.01 -3.76
N ALA A 284 -5.80 -13.81 -3.17
CA ALA A 284 -4.70 -13.36 -2.32
C ALA A 284 -4.59 -14.17 -1.03
N LEU A 285 -5.70 -14.50 -0.39
CA LEU A 285 -5.74 -15.35 0.80
C LEU A 285 -5.17 -16.73 0.52
N ASP A 286 -5.56 -17.36 -0.61
CA ASP A 286 -5.04 -18.66 -1.02
C ASP A 286 -3.53 -18.65 -1.21
N LYS A 287 -3.02 -17.61 -1.90
CA LYS A 287 -1.58 -17.42 -2.07
C LYS A 287 -0.87 -17.20 -0.74
N LEU A 288 -1.39 -16.33 0.11
CA LEU A 288 -0.78 -16.01 1.41
C LEU A 288 -0.80 -17.22 2.37
N ALA A 289 -1.79 -18.09 2.29
CA ALA A 289 -1.87 -19.27 3.16
C ALA A 289 -0.70 -20.24 2.98
N VAL A 290 -0.12 -20.29 1.78
CA VAL A 290 1.02 -21.18 1.44
C VAL A 290 2.36 -20.44 1.35
N LEU A 291 2.39 -19.15 1.64
CA LEU A 291 3.63 -18.37 1.68
C LEU A 291 4.40 -18.70 2.97
N GLU A 292 5.68 -19.05 2.84
CA GLU A 292 6.60 -19.28 3.95
C GLU A 292 7.20 -17.99 4.52
#